data_1866333a4a3da14603c042e15522b7c7
#
_entry.id   1866333a4a3da14603c042e15522b7c7
#
_cell.length_a   1.000
_cell.length_b   1.000
_cell.length_c   1.000
_cell.angle_alpha   90.00
_cell.angle_beta   90.00
_cell.angle_gamma   90.00
#
_symmetry.space_group_name_H-M   'P 1'
#
loop_
_entity.id
_entity.type
_entity.pdbx_description
1 polymer ?
#
loop_
_entity_poly.entity_id
_entity_poly.type
_entity_poly.pdbx_seq_one_letter_code
_entity_poly.pdbx_strand_id
1 'polypeptide(L)'
;MNLYANLHLHSTHSDGKYTPEELVKMAYDEGYRALSITDHDTITANEEGKYYAKKLGMEYIFGIEFTTIEGYHIVGLDFDPNYPPMKKYLDDLATNETEQTRMVFELAQKNGNLLDITWQEVLDYNKGIRWLCNEHVFRAMQDKGLVTEKDYNEFFDVNFDKQRWQVPKYCDFLNKFEVIKLIREAGGIAIFAHPHVRLQYVDELIEAGLNGIEVYHPDLTAEEQREAMKIAYEKNLFVAGGTDHSGLCGGMYHTYKEPEKSVYYLIPNSFGTMKQHFEEIKARSLAGRTPAPEYSLDRPNKKDIV
;
A
#
# COMPACT_ATOMS: atom_id res chain seq x y z
N MET A 1 -7.82 -7.24 21.48
CA MET A 1 -7.26 -5.85 21.44
C MET A 1 -7.92 -5.16 20.27
N ASN A 2 -8.56 -4.03 20.46
CA ASN A 2 -9.33 -3.39 19.37
C ASN A 2 -8.40 -2.44 18.62
N LEU A 3 -8.09 -2.73 17.37
CA LEU A 3 -7.32 -1.85 16.50
C LEU A 3 -8.18 -0.65 16.08
N TYR A 4 -7.58 0.51 16.06
CA TYR A 4 -8.30 1.78 15.85
C TYR A 4 -8.21 2.27 14.40
N ALA A 5 -7.04 2.16 13.80
CA ALA A 5 -6.79 2.67 12.46
C ALA A 5 -6.26 1.59 11.52
N ASN A 6 -6.59 1.71 10.25
CA ASN A 6 -5.93 1.00 9.16
C ASN A 6 -5.13 2.03 8.35
N LEU A 7 -3.81 1.98 8.46
CA LEU A 7 -2.91 2.98 7.86
C LEU A 7 -2.16 2.46 6.62
N HIS A 8 -2.63 1.32 6.06
CA HIS A 8 -2.08 0.74 4.85
C HIS A 8 -3.18 0.04 4.04
N LEU A 9 -3.65 0.71 2.99
CA LEU A 9 -4.74 0.27 2.11
C LEU A 9 -4.48 0.73 0.68
N HIS A 10 -4.88 -0.10 -0.29
CA HIS A 10 -4.76 0.18 -1.72
C HIS A 10 -6.12 0.27 -2.39
N SER A 11 -6.30 1.31 -3.21
CA SER A 11 -7.53 1.57 -3.95
C SER A 11 -7.39 1.30 -5.45
N THR A 12 -8.46 1.55 -6.20
CA THR A 12 -8.44 1.53 -7.66
C THR A 12 -7.53 2.59 -8.28
N HIS A 13 -6.94 3.47 -7.50
CA HIS A 13 -5.94 4.44 -7.98
C HIS A 13 -4.53 3.84 -8.10
N SER A 14 -4.31 2.65 -7.53
CA SER A 14 -3.13 1.82 -7.76
C SER A 14 -3.53 0.39 -8.10
N ASP A 15 -3.04 -0.59 -7.38
CA ASP A 15 -3.30 -2.01 -7.61
C ASP A 15 -4.56 -2.55 -6.92
N GLY A 16 -5.25 -1.75 -6.11
CA GLY A 16 -6.45 -2.14 -5.38
C GLY A 16 -7.67 -2.39 -6.27
N LYS A 17 -8.61 -3.16 -5.76
CA LYS A 17 -9.87 -3.52 -6.41
C LYS A 17 -10.99 -2.53 -6.12
N TYR A 18 -10.98 -1.93 -4.95
CA TYR A 18 -12.08 -1.12 -4.44
C TYR A 18 -11.80 0.36 -4.59
N THR A 19 -12.86 1.12 -4.89
CA THR A 19 -12.80 2.58 -4.90
C THR A 19 -12.51 3.14 -3.51
N PRO A 20 -12.02 4.38 -3.39
CA PRO A 20 -11.84 5.02 -2.08
C PRO A 20 -13.12 5.03 -1.23
N GLU A 21 -14.31 5.23 -1.85
CA GLU A 21 -15.60 5.17 -1.15
C GLU A 21 -15.85 3.79 -0.54
N GLU A 22 -15.68 2.74 -1.34
CA GLU A 22 -15.88 1.35 -0.91
C GLU A 22 -14.93 0.97 0.22
N LEU A 23 -13.63 1.31 0.09
CA LEU A 23 -12.63 1.03 1.13
C LEU A 23 -12.98 1.71 2.45
N VAL A 24 -13.34 2.98 2.41
CA VAL A 24 -13.74 3.72 3.62
C VAL A 24 -14.96 3.08 4.27
N LYS A 25 -15.96 2.69 3.46
CA LYS A 25 -17.15 2.01 3.99
C LYS A 25 -16.81 0.64 4.58
N MET A 26 -16.01 -0.17 3.91
CA MET A 26 -15.57 -1.47 4.41
C MET A 26 -14.81 -1.32 5.74
N ALA A 27 -13.86 -0.40 5.82
CA ALA A 27 -13.12 -0.13 7.05
C ALA A 27 -14.05 0.31 8.20
N TYR A 28 -15.04 1.16 7.91
CA TYR A 28 -16.03 1.59 8.90
C TYR A 28 -16.88 0.42 9.42
N ASP A 29 -17.39 -0.41 8.50
CA ASP A 29 -18.24 -1.57 8.81
C ASP A 29 -17.46 -2.61 9.66
N GLU A 30 -16.16 -2.77 9.41
CA GLU A 30 -15.26 -3.62 10.19
C GLU A 30 -14.86 -3.01 11.55
N GLY A 31 -15.25 -1.77 11.81
CA GLY A 31 -15.09 -1.12 13.10
C GLY A 31 -13.84 -0.25 13.25
N TYR A 32 -13.06 -0.01 12.20
CA TYR A 32 -12.02 1.01 12.23
C TYR A 32 -12.62 2.41 12.44
N ARG A 33 -11.88 3.30 13.05
CA ARG A 33 -12.25 4.68 13.32
C ARG A 33 -11.35 5.71 12.65
N ALA A 34 -10.26 5.24 12.09
CA ALA A 34 -9.34 6.02 11.29
C ALA A 34 -8.76 5.17 10.16
N LEU A 35 -8.34 5.82 9.07
CA LEU A 35 -7.64 5.15 7.98
C LEU A 35 -6.71 6.09 7.22
N SER A 36 -5.86 5.48 6.41
CA SER A 36 -5.09 6.10 5.34
C SER A 36 -5.17 5.21 4.09
N ILE A 37 -5.48 5.78 2.94
CA ILE A 37 -5.27 5.12 1.66
C ILE A 37 -3.86 5.45 1.22
N THR A 38 -3.06 4.42 1.03
CA THR A 38 -1.62 4.51 0.76
C THR A 38 -1.29 3.84 -0.56
N ASP A 39 -1.99 4.23 -1.61
CA ASP A 39 -1.79 3.71 -2.96
C ASP A 39 -0.31 3.77 -3.38
N HIS A 40 0.15 2.78 -4.15
CA HIS A 40 1.50 2.76 -4.69
C HIS A 40 1.78 4.00 -5.55
N ASP A 41 2.82 4.73 -5.18
CA ASP A 41 3.41 5.82 -5.96
C ASP A 41 2.43 6.91 -6.43
N THR A 42 1.23 6.96 -5.84
CA THR A 42 0.20 7.96 -6.16
C THR A 42 -0.58 8.43 -4.93
N ILE A 43 -1.03 9.68 -4.98
CA ILE A 43 -1.80 10.30 -3.89
C ILE A 43 -3.22 10.66 -4.30
N THR A 44 -3.63 10.28 -5.51
CA THR A 44 -4.87 10.79 -6.13
C THR A 44 -6.14 10.32 -5.45
N ALA A 45 -6.11 9.20 -4.70
CA ALA A 45 -7.24 8.70 -3.92
C ALA A 45 -7.51 9.47 -2.62
N ASN A 46 -6.52 10.22 -2.11
CA ASN A 46 -6.57 10.72 -0.73
C ASN A 46 -7.70 11.73 -0.47
N GLU A 47 -7.95 12.66 -1.38
CA GLU A 47 -9.01 13.66 -1.19
C GLU A 47 -10.40 13.01 -1.19
N GLU A 48 -10.61 12.00 -2.04
CA GLU A 48 -11.84 11.23 -2.06
C GLU A 48 -12.00 10.40 -0.78
N GLY A 49 -10.96 9.65 -0.40
CA GLY A 49 -10.93 8.86 0.84
C GLY A 49 -11.23 9.71 2.07
N LYS A 50 -10.59 10.88 2.18
CA LYS A 50 -10.83 11.86 3.25
C LYS A 50 -12.27 12.37 3.29
N TYR A 51 -12.85 12.64 2.12
CA TYR A 51 -14.24 13.09 2.01
C TYR A 51 -15.22 12.04 2.55
N TYR A 52 -15.06 10.77 2.14
CA TYR A 52 -15.95 9.69 2.60
C TYR A 52 -15.70 9.32 4.06
N ALA A 53 -14.46 9.32 4.53
CA ALA A 53 -14.12 9.14 5.93
C ALA A 53 -14.84 10.16 6.82
N LYS A 54 -14.78 11.44 6.43
CA LYS A 54 -15.49 12.52 7.14
C LYS A 54 -17.00 12.30 7.19
N LYS A 55 -17.63 11.80 6.11
CA LYS A 55 -19.06 11.49 6.10
C LYS A 55 -19.46 10.42 7.12
N LEU A 56 -18.59 9.47 7.37
CA LEU A 56 -18.80 8.39 8.34
C LEU A 56 -18.27 8.70 9.73
N GLY A 57 -17.76 9.92 9.96
CA GLY A 57 -17.19 10.34 11.26
C GLY A 57 -15.87 9.65 11.58
N MET A 58 -15.15 9.16 10.57
CA MET A 58 -13.81 8.58 10.71
C MET A 58 -12.74 9.67 10.59
N GLU A 59 -11.62 9.41 11.23
CA GLU A 59 -10.40 10.20 11.04
C GLU A 59 -9.65 9.70 9.79
N TYR A 60 -8.94 10.60 9.12
CA TYR A 60 -8.16 10.29 7.93
C TYR A 60 -6.78 10.93 8.01
N ILE A 61 -5.74 10.15 7.73
CA ILE A 61 -4.37 10.64 7.54
C ILE A 61 -4.03 10.52 6.05
N PHE A 62 -3.46 11.56 5.48
CA PHE A 62 -2.97 11.58 4.11
C PHE A 62 -1.78 10.64 3.98
N GLY A 63 -1.80 9.74 3.00
CA GLY A 63 -0.78 8.69 2.88
C GLY A 63 -0.43 8.31 1.45
N ILE A 64 0.67 7.59 1.34
CA ILE A 64 1.19 6.99 0.12
C ILE A 64 2.10 5.82 0.50
N GLU A 65 2.20 4.80 -0.32
CA GLU A 65 3.26 3.82 -0.27
C GLU A 65 4.21 3.99 -1.45
N PHE A 66 5.46 4.33 -1.16
CA PHE A 66 6.50 4.45 -2.18
C PHE A 66 7.18 3.13 -2.45
N THR A 67 7.32 2.79 -3.73
CA THR A 67 8.21 1.73 -4.21
C THR A 67 9.64 2.28 -4.35
N THR A 68 10.63 1.55 -3.87
CA THR A 68 12.04 1.92 -4.02
C THR A 68 12.75 1.02 -5.04
N ILE A 69 13.88 1.49 -5.59
CA ILE A 69 14.63 0.72 -6.58
C ILE A 69 15.15 -0.62 -6.05
N GLU A 70 15.32 -0.74 -4.72
CA GLU A 70 15.76 -1.97 -4.06
C GLU A 70 14.59 -2.90 -3.71
N GLY A 71 13.34 -2.51 -4.02
CA GLY A 71 12.14 -3.26 -3.67
C GLY A 71 11.80 -3.20 -2.18
N TYR A 72 12.19 -2.13 -1.48
CA TYR A 72 11.62 -1.75 -0.20
C TYR A 72 10.39 -0.90 -0.45
N HIS A 73 9.43 -0.99 0.45
CA HIS A 73 8.31 -0.06 0.47
C HIS A 73 8.40 0.85 1.70
N ILE A 74 8.13 2.12 1.47
CA ILE A 74 8.13 3.14 2.52
C ILE A 74 6.78 3.85 2.49
N VAL A 75 6.00 3.67 3.54
CA VAL A 75 4.75 4.42 3.71
C VAL A 75 5.09 5.82 4.21
N GLY A 76 4.62 6.82 3.46
CA GLY A 76 4.64 8.22 3.86
C GLY A 76 3.29 8.63 4.44
N LEU A 77 3.27 9.17 5.66
CA LEU A 77 2.05 9.66 6.30
C LEU A 77 2.15 11.15 6.60
N ASP A 78 1.04 11.87 6.44
CA ASP A 78 0.84 13.26 6.85
C ASP A 78 1.93 14.22 6.38
N PHE A 79 2.31 14.12 5.10
CA PHE A 79 3.24 15.02 4.42
C PHE A 79 2.50 16.11 3.63
N ASP A 80 3.19 17.17 3.26
CA ASP A 80 2.65 18.21 2.36
C ASP A 80 2.63 17.69 0.90
N PRO A 81 1.46 17.39 0.33
CA PRO A 81 1.35 16.92 -1.05
C PRO A 81 1.75 18.00 -2.08
N ASN A 82 1.85 19.26 -1.67
CA ASN A 82 2.24 20.37 -2.53
C ASN A 82 3.74 20.68 -2.45
N TYR A 83 4.51 19.95 -1.64
CA TYR A 83 5.97 20.10 -1.60
C TYR A 83 6.54 19.89 -3.02
N PRO A 84 7.20 20.90 -3.62
CA PRO A 84 7.50 20.86 -5.05
C PRO A 84 8.33 19.65 -5.51
N PRO A 85 9.36 19.19 -4.78
CA PRO A 85 10.10 17.97 -5.16
C PRO A 85 9.22 16.71 -5.14
N MET A 86 8.33 16.57 -4.14
CA MET A 86 7.38 15.47 -4.03
C MET A 86 6.44 15.45 -5.24
N LYS A 87 5.81 16.60 -5.49
CA LYS A 87 4.87 16.74 -6.61
C LYS A 87 5.53 16.40 -7.94
N LYS A 88 6.74 16.93 -8.19
CA LYS A 88 7.48 16.63 -9.43
C LYS A 88 7.77 15.14 -9.55
N TYR A 89 8.25 14.51 -8.49
CA TYR A 89 8.56 13.08 -8.50
C TYR A 89 7.34 12.22 -8.81
N LEU A 90 6.21 12.50 -8.15
CA LEU A 90 4.95 11.77 -8.39
C LEU A 90 4.39 12.00 -9.80
N ASP A 91 4.50 13.22 -10.35
CA ASP A 91 4.09 13.52 -11.73
C ASP A 91 4.96 12.75 -12.76
N ASP A 92 6.28 12.66 -12.51
CA ASP A 92 7.22 11.92 -13.35
C ASP A 92 6.93 10.40 -13.26
N LEU A 93 6.73 9.85 -12.05
CA LEU A 93 6.39 8.44 -11.85
C LEU A 93 5.08 8.07 -12.56
N ALA A 94 4.03 8.88 -12.40
CA ALA A 94 2.74 8.61 -13.05
C ALA A 94 2.87 8.52 -14.57
N THR A 95 3.69 9.39 -15.16
CA THR A 95 3.96 9.38 -16.60
C THR A 95 4.73 8.15 -17.02
N ASN A 96 5.81 7.85 -16.30
CA ASN A 96 6.75 6.80 -16.65
C ASN A 96 6.15 5.40 -16.44
N GLU A 97 5.44 5.16 -15.33
CA GLU A 97 4.79 3.86 -15.07
C GLU A 97 3.66 3.60 -16.06
N THR A 98 2.85 4.61 -16.38
CA THR A 98 1.79 4.47 -17.39
C THR A 98 2.38 4.14 -18.76
N GLU A 99 3.47 4.78 -19.15
CA GLU A 99 4.14 4.50 -20.42
C GLU A 99 4.78 3.10 -20.43
N GLN A 100 5.42 2.69 -19.34
CA GLN A 100 5.96 1.33 -19.20
C GLN A 100 4.85 0.28 -19.29
N THR A 101 3.74 0.49 -18.61
CA THR A 101 2.57 -0.40 -18.65
C THR A 101 2.01 -0.49 -20.08
N ARG A 102 1.91 0.63 -20.80
CA ARG A 102 1.50 0.66 -22.21
C ARG A 102 2.43 -0.16 -23.10
N MET A 103 3.74 -0.02 -22.92
CA MET A 103 4.72 -0.77 -23.72
C MET A 103 4.65 -2.27 -23.46
N VAL A 104 4.47 -2.69 -22.22
CA VAL A 104 4.28 -4.10 -21.87
C VAL A 104 2.98 -4.64 -22.47
N PHE A 105 1.91 -3.86 -22.39
CA PHE A 105 0.62 -4.17 -23.02
C PHE A 105 0.77 -4.38 -24.55
N GLU A 106 1.42 -3.45 -25.25
CA GLU A 106 1.65 -3.56 -26.69
C GLU A 106 2.54 -4.76 -27.06
N LEU A 107 3.53 -5.07 -26.23
CA LEU A 107 4.37 -6.26 -26.40
C LEU A 107 3.55 -7.54 -26.20
N ALA A 108 2.65 -7.57 -25.22
CA ALA A 108 1.73 -8.69 -25.02
C ALA A 108 0.84 -8.90 -26.26
N GLN A 109 0.29 -7.83 -26.84
CA GLN A 109 -0.48 -7.91 -28.08
C GLN A 109 0.34 -8.43 -29.26
N LYS A 110 1.56 -7.95 -29.41
CA LYS A 110 2.48 -8.45 -30.45
C LYS A 110 2.77 -9.94 -30.31
N ASN A 111 2.76 -10.45 -29.09
CA ASN A 111 2.96 -11.87 -28.78
C ASN A 111 1.67 -12.71 -28.86
N GLY A 112 0.57 -12.13 -29.31
CA GLY A 112 -0.72 -12.81 -29.49
C GLY A 112 -1.63 -12.83 -28.27
N ASN A 113 -1.30 -12.09 -27.22
CA ASN A 113 -2.12 -11.94 -26.02
C ASN A 113 -2.89 -10.61 -26.05
N LEU A 114 -3.84 -10.41 -25.14
CA LEU A 114 -4.62 -9.18 -24.96
C LEU A 114 -5.25 -8.62 -26.26
N LEU A 115 -5.66 -9.51 -27.17
CA LEU A 115 -6.16 -9.11 -28.50
C LEU A 115 -7.58 -8.56 -28.45
N ASP A 116 -8.35 -8.89 -27.41
CA ASP A 116 -9.76 -8.51 -27.27
C ASP A 116 -9.97 -7.19 -26.52
N ILE A 117 -8.89 -6.47 -26.22
CA ILE A 117 -8.92 -5.16 -25.59
C ILE A 117 -7.90 -4.21 -26.23
N THR A 118 -8.24 -2.96 -26.35
CA THR A 118 -7.37 -1.88 -26.85
C THR A 118 -6.83 -1.04 -25.69
N TRP A 119 -5.68 -0.40 -25.89
CA TRP A 119 -5.16 0.56 -24.89
C TRP A 119 -6.12 1.72 -24.64
N GLN A 120 -6.86 2.16 -25.66
CA GLN A 120 -7.86 3.21 -25.49
C GLN A 120 -9.01 2.77 -24.54
N GLU A 121 -9.46 1.52 -24.63
CA GLU A 121 -10.47 1.00 -23.70
C GLU A 121 -9.94 0.92 -22.27
N VAL A 122 -8.64 0.59 -22.07
CA VAL A 122 -8.01 0.66 -20.76
C VAL A 122 -8.03 2.08 -20.21
N LEU A 123 -7.68 3.08 -21.04
CA LEU A 123 -7.72 4.49 -20.64
C LEU A 123 -9.14 4.99 -20.34
N ASP A 124 -10.12 4.58 -21.14
CA ASP A 124 -11.51 4.99 -20.97
C ASP A 124 -12.12 4.42 -19.67
N TYR A 125 -11.81 3.17 -19.34
CA TYR A 125 -12.22 2.54 -18.08
C TYR A 125 -11.60 3.25 -16.87
N ASN A 126 -10.31 3.58 -16.93
CA ASN A 126 -9.56 4.21 -15.84
C ASN A 126 -9.56 5.75 -15.95
N LYS A 127 -10.60 6.33 -16.51
CA LYS A 127 -10.68 7.78 -16.72
C LYS A 127 -10.48 8.57 -15.43
N GLY A 128 -9.51 9.46 -15.43
CA GLY A 128 -9.18 10.32 -14.27
C GLY A 128 -8.02 9.79 -13.43
N ILE A 129 -7.61 8.54 -13.63
CA ILE A 129 -6.43 7.97 -12.99
C ILE A 129 -5.22 8.27 -13.87
N ARG A 130 -4.16 8.82 -13.28
CA ARG A 130 -2.95 9.25 -14.01
C ARG A 130 -1.82 8.23 -13.94
N TRP A 131 -1.78 7.43 -12.90
CA TRP A 131 -0.80 6.38 -12.66
C TRP A 131 -1.43 5.03 -12.98
N LEU A 132 -1.03 4.41 -14.09
CA LEU A 132 -1.60 3.13 -14.51
C LEU A 132 -0.55 2.02 -14.42
N CYS A 133 -0.94 0.94 -13.76
CA CYS A 133 -0.18 -0.31 -13.66
C CYS A 133 -0.95 -1.47 -14.31
N ASN A 134 -0.43 -2.67 -14.18
CA ASN A 134 -0.97 -3.88 -14.77
C ASN A 134 -2.38 -4.21 -14.30
N GLU A 135 -2.68 -3.91 -13.04
CA GLU A 135 -3.99 -4.13 -12.41
C GLU A 135 -5.09 -3.28 -13.08
N HIS A 136 -4.75 -2.11 -13.59
CA HIS A 136 -5.68 -1.28 -14.34
C HIS A 136 -6.09 -1.92 -15.69
N VAL A 137 -5.16 -2.61 -16.33
CA VAL A 137 -5.47 -3.41 -17.54
C VAL A 137 -6.37 -4.59 -17.18
N PHE A 138 -6.04 -5.30 -16.10
CA PHE A 138 -6.82 -6.45 -15.63
C PHE A 138 -8.27 -6.05 -15.29
N ARG A 139 -8.46 -4.97 -14.55
CA ARG A 139 -9.81 -4.46 -14.20
C ARG A 139 -10.60 -4.03 -15.42
N ALA A 140 -9.97 -3.40 -16.40
CA ALA A 140 -10.64 -3.06 -17.66
C ALA A 140 -11.09 -4.32 -18.43
N MET A 141 -10.32 -5.39 -18.38
CA MET A 141 -10.70 -6.69 -18.95
C MET A 141 -11.81 -7.37 -18.16
N GLN A 142 -11.80 -7.26 -16.84
CA GLN A 142 -12.91 -7.76 -15.99
C GLN A 142 -14.22 -7.05 -16.32
N ASP A 143 -14.21 -5.73 -16.47
CA ASP A 143 -15.37 -4.93 -16.84
C ASP A 143 -15.95 -5.37 -18.19
N LYS A 144 -15.09 -5.71 -19.14
CA LYS A 144 -15.50 -6.31 -20.43
C LYS A 144 -15.96 -7.76 -20.34
N GLY A 145 -15.83 -8.43 -19.21
CA GLY A 145 -16.14 -9.85 -19.04
C GLY A 145 -15.15 -10.81 -19.71
N LEU A 146 -13.94 -10.36 -20.01
CA LEU A 146 -12.89 -11.16 -20.66
C LEU A 146 -12.11 -12.03 -19.67
N VAL A 147 -12.03 -11.62 -18.41
CA VAL A 147 -11.35 -12.32 -17.33
C VAL A 147 -12.15 -12.25 -16.03
N THR A 148 -11.85 -13.17 -15.11
CA THR A 148 -12.39 -13.20 -13.74
C THR A 148 -11.24 -13.10 -12.73
N GLU A 149 -11.53 -12.91 -11.46
CA GLU A 149 -10.50 -12.87 -10.41
C GLU A 149 -9.63 -14.14 -10.37
N LYS A 150 -10.17 -15.29 -10.77
CA LYS A 150 -9.44 -16.55 -10.80
C LYS A 150 -8.32 -16.56 -11.83
N ASP A 151 -8.43 -15.73 -12.85
CA ASP A 151 -7.48 -15.63 -13.95
C ASP A 151 -6.32 -14.68 -13.63
N TYR A 152 -6.33 -13.98 -12.49
CA TYR A 152 -5.38 -12.91 -12.18
C TYR A 152 -3.91 -13.38 -12.23
N ASN A 153 -3.57 -14.47 -11.56
CA ASN A 153 -2.18 -14.97 -11.54
C ASN A 153 -1.69 -15.37 -12.91
N GLU A 154 -2.51 -16.09 -13.69
CA GLU A 154 -2.17 -16.49 -15.06
C GLU A 154 -2.06 -15.26 -15.98
N PHE A 155 -2.99 -14.31 -15.83
CA PHE A 155 -2.96 -13.05 -16.56
C PHE A 155 -1.67 -12.29 -16.32
N PHE A 156 -1.26 -12.16 -15.05
CA PHE A 156 -0.06 -11.44 -14.67
C PHE A 156 1.20 -12.12 -15.22
N ASP A 157 1.36 -13.42 -14.97
CA ASP A 157 2.51 -14.21 -15.43
C ASP A 157 2.69 -14.16 -16.94
N VAL A 158 1.60 -14.28 -17.69
CA VAL A 158 1.63 -14.37 -19.15
C VAL A 158 1.86 -13.02 -19.79
N ASN A 159 1.19 -11.97 -19.30
CA ASN A 159 1.13 -10.70 -20.00
C ASN A 159 2.13 -9.66 -19.49
N PHE A 160 2.54 -9.72 -18.21
CA PHE A 160 3.35 -8.67 -17.60
C PHE A 160 4.69 -9.18 -17.06
N ASP A 161 4.69 -10.17 -16.20
CA ASP A 161 5.88 -10.59 -15.46
C ASP A 161 7.02 -11.02 -16.40
N LYS A 162 6.71 -11.83 -17.40
CA LYS A 162 7.68 -12.30 -18.40
C LYS A 162 8.08 -11.25 -19.42
N GLN A 163 7.27 -10.23 -19.61
CA GLN A 163 7.44 -9.24 -20.69
C GLN A 163 8.01 -7.92 -20.17
N ARG A 164 7.82 -7.59 -18.92
CA ARG A 164 8.33 -6.36 -18.30
C ARG A 164 9.84 -6.17 -18.50
N TRP A 165 10.59 -7.25 -18.47
CA TRP A 165 12.05 -7.25 -18.68
C TRP A 165 12.50 -7.05 -20.13
N GLN A 166 11.58 -7.08 -21.07
CA GLN A 166 11.86 -6.95 -22.52
C GLN A 166 11.63 -5.52 -23.02
N VAL A 167 11.01 -4.66 -22.23
CA VAL A 167 10.80 -3.26 -22.55
C VAL A 167 11.82 -2.38 -21.84
N PRO A 168 12.17 -1.20 -22.40
CA PRO A 168 13.03 -0.24 -21.69
C PRO A 168 12.44 0.14 -20.34
N LYS A 169 13.30 0.26 -19.32
CA LYS A 169 12.87 0.73 -18.00
C LYS A 169 12.66 2.23 -18.07
N TYR A 170 11.43 2.68 -17.79
CA TYR A 170 11.07 4.10 -17.75
C TYR A 170 10.97 4.67 -16.34
N CYS A 171 10.64 3.82 -15.34
CA CYS A 171 10.54 4.27 -13.97
C CYS A 171 11.91 4.29 -13.31
N ASP A 172 12.39 5.49 -13.03
CA ASP A 172 13.55 5.72 -12.16
C ASP A 172 13.03 5.88 -10.72
N PHE A 173 12.80 4.77 -10.06
CA PHE A 173 12.49 4.79 -8.64
C PHE A 173 13.67 5.34 -7.85
N LEU A 174 13.38 6.23 -6.92
CA LEU A 174 14.34 6.65 -5.91
C LEU A 174 14.78 5.46 -5.06
N ASN A 175 15.99 5.53 -4.52
CA ASN A 175 16.42 4.55 -3.53
C ASN A 175 15.72 4.82 -2.18
N LYS A 176 15.75 3.83 -1.27
CA LYS A 176 15.10 3.90 0.04
C LYS A 176 15.48 5.14 0.86
N PHE A 177 16.73 5.60 0.77
CA PHE A 177 17.21 6.78 1.50
C PHE A 177 16.64 8.08 0.91
N GLU A 178 16.58 8.17 -0.41
CA GLU A 178 16.01 9.32 -1.10
C GLU A 178 14.51 9.45 -0.87
N VAL A 179 13.78 8.32 -0.86
CA VAL A 179 12.35 8.27 -0.53
C VAL A 179 12.11 8.75 0.90
N ILE A 180 12.85 8.21 1.88
CA ILE A 180 12.74 8.62 3.28
C ILE A 180 12.99 10.13 3.40
N LYS A 181 14.07 10.62 2.78
CA LYS A 181 14.40 12.04 2.79
C LYS A 181 13.30 12.90 2.17
N LEU A 182 12.75 12.47 1.03
CA LEU A 182 11.66 13.19 0.34
C LEU A 182 10.42 13.33 1.23
N ILE A 183 9.99 12.24 1.88
CA ILE A 183 8.87 12.26 2.84
C ILE A 183 9.18 13.21 4.00
N ARG A 184 10.38 13.13 4.57
CA ARG A 184 10.80 13.94 5.71
C ARG A 184 10.88 15.43 5.38
N GLU A 185 11.40 15.78 4.22
CA GLU A 185 11.48 17.16 3.74
C GLU A 185 10.10 17.74 3.43
N ALA A 186 9.15 16.92 2.97
CA ALA A 186 7.75 17.28 2.85
C ALA A 186 7.03 17.37 4.21
N GLY A 187 7.75 17.22 5.32
CA GLY A 187 7.21 17.31 6.68
C GLY A 187 6.50 16.04 7.16
N GLY A 188 6.55 14.94 6.42
CA GLY A 188 5.85 13.70 6.71
C GLY A 188 6.56 12.77 7.71
N ILE A 189 5.89 11.66 7.99
CA ILE A 189 6.39 10.52 8.76
C ILE A 189 6.72 9.41 7.77
N ALA A 190 7.98 8.95 7.74
CA ALA A 190 8.43 7.84 6.92
C ALA A 190 8.37 6.54 7.74
N ILE A 191 7.55 5.59 7.28
CA ILE A 191 7.28 4.31 7.93
C ILE A 191 7.88 3.19 7.08
N PHE A 192 8.68 2.31 7.67
CA PHE A 192 9.12 1.10 6.98
C PHE A 192 7.95 0.13 6.87
N ALA A 193 7.45 -0.06 5.64
CA ALA A 193 6.30 -0.91 5.36
C ALA A 193 6.67 -2.40 5.43
N HIS A 194 5.75 -3.23 5.95
CA HIS A 194 5.85 -4.70 6.04
C HIS A 194 7.29 -5.26 6.07
N PRO A 195 8.10 -4.94 7.11
CA PRO A 195 9.53 -5.23 7.16
C PRO A 195 9.85 -6.72 7.37
N HIS A 196 9.03 -7.61 6.81
CA HIS A 196 9.21 -9.05 6.82
C HIS A 196 10.62 -9.42 6.33
N VAL A 197 11.35 -10.26 7.09
CA VAL A 197 12.75 -10.68 6.87
C VAL A 197 13.76 -9.54 6.64
N ARG A 198 13.40 -8.30 6.94
CA ARG A 198 14.22 -7.10 6.68
C ARG A 198 14.47 -6.22 7.91
N LEU A 199 14.06 -6.67 9.10
CA LEU A 199 14.21 -5.91 10.36
C LEU A 199 15.66 -5.53 10.67
N GLN A 200 16.64 -6.31 10.22
CA GLN A 200 18.07 -6.02 10.40
C GLN A 200 18.54 -4.75 9.68
N TYR A 201 17.77 -4.20 8.73
CA TYR A 201 18.14 -3.00 7.99
C TYR A 201 17.57 -1.70 8.59
N VAL A 202 16.82 -1.80 9.69
CA VAL A 202 16.15 -0.63 10.31
C VAL A 202 17.15 0.45 10.73
N ASP A 203 18.31 0.07 11.27
CA ASP A 203 19.31 1.04 11.72
C ASP A 203 19.83 1.91 10.57
N GLU A 204 20.11 1.35 9.41
CA GLU A 204 20.55 2.13 8.24
C GLU A 204 19.45 3.08 7.72
N LEU A 205 18.17 2.67 7.83
CA LEU A 205 17.04 3.52 7.41
C LEU A 205 16.82 4.68 8.41
N ILE A 206 17.08 4.46 9.70
CA ILE A 206 17.03 5.52 10.73
C ILE A 206 18.07 6.59 10.45
N GLU A 207 19.27 6.21 10.02
CA GLU A 207 20.32 7.17 9.62
C GLU A 207 19.88 8.07 8.46
N ALA A 208 19.00 7.57 7.58
CA ALA A 208 18.39 8.34 6.49
C ALA A 208 17.18 9.20 6.94
N GLY A 209 16.71 9.04 8.19
CA GLY A 209 15.59 9.79 8.74
C GLY A 209 14.29 9.01 8.89
N LEU A 210 14.30 7.67 8.71
CA LEU A 210 13.15 6.83 9.02
C LEU A 210 12.71 7.09 10.47
N ASN A 211 11.42 7.25 10.68
CA ASN A 211 10.90 7.54 12.01
C ASN A 211 9.67 6.73 12.41
N GLY A 212 9.35 5.69 11.64
CA GLY A 212 8.30 4.74 11.98
C GLY A 212 8.52 3.37 11.35
N ILE A 213 7.78 2.39 11.84
CA ILE A 213 7.83 0.99 11.38
C ILE A 213 6.44 0.37 11.49
N GLU A 214 6.07 -0.45 10.52
CA GLU A 214 4.89 -1.30 10.65
C GLU A 214 5.16 -2.49 11.55
N VAL A 215 4.21 -2.73 12.45
CA VAL A 215 4.26 -3.82 13.41
C VAL A 215 3.10 -4.79 13.20
N TYR A 216 1.88 -4.27 13.13
CA TYR A 216 0.69 -5.10 12.99
C TYR A 216 0.28 -5.21 11.53
N HIS A 217 0.99 -6.05 10.80
CA HIS A 217 0.84 -6.25 9.36
C HIS A 217 0.71 -7.75 9.04
N PRO A 218 -0.11 -8.15 8.03
CA PRO A 218 -0.32 -9.56 7.68
C PRO A 218 0.95 -10.30 7.25
N ASP A 219 1.93 -9.61 6.68
CA ASP A 219 3.19 -10.23 6.26
C ASP A 219 4.15 -10.57 7.38
N LEU A 220 3.97 -9.98 8.55
CA LEU A 220 4.83 -10.24 9.69
C LEU A 220 4.30 -11.44 10.49
N THR A 221 5.19 -12.37 10.77
CA THR A 221 4.94 -13.42 11.77
C THR A 221 4.78 -12.80 13.15
N ALA A 222 4.16 -13.54 14.08
CA ALA A 222 4.03 -13.07 15.47
C ALA A 222 5.39 -12.77 16.13
N GLU A 223 6.46 -13.47 15.73
CA GLU A 223 7.83 -13.22 16.21
C GLU A 223 8.37 -11.91 15.65
N GLU A 224 8.23 -11.68 14.34
CA GLU A 224 8.64 -10.42 13.70
C GLU A 224 7.87 -9.22 14.23
N GLN A 225 6.57 -9.38 14.52
CA GLN A 225 5.78 -8.30 15.14
C GLN A 225 6.31 -7.95 16.54
N ARG A 226 6.71 -8.93 17.34
CA ARG A 226 7.35 -8.69 18.65
C ARG A 226 8.70 -7.98 18.49
N GLU A 227 9.51 -8.43 17.56
CA GLU A 227 10.82 -7.82 17.28
C GLU A 227 10.67 -6.39 16.74
N ALA A 228 9.76 -6.17 15.79
CA ALA A 228 9.47 -4.84 15.25
C ALA A 228 8.96 -3.88 16.36
N MET A 229 8.10 -4.37 17.26
CA MET A 229 7.65 -3.58 18.41
C MET A 229 8.80 -3.23 19.35
N LYS A 230 9.67 -4.19 19.65
CA LYS A 230 10.86 -3.95 20.48
C LYS A 230 11.77 -2.89 19.86
N ILE A 231 12.08 -3.04 18.56
CA ILE A 231 12.88 -2.06 17.80
C ILE A 231 12.22 -0.67 17.86
N ALA A 232 10.91 -0.59 17.62
CA ALA A 232 10.19 0.67 17.67
C ALA A 232 10.35 1.42 19.01
N TYR A 233 10.30 0.69 20.13
CA TYR A 233 10.46 1.28 21.45
C TYR A 233 11.92 1.62 21.77
N GLU A 234 12.87 0.74 21.46
CA GLU A 234 14.30 0.97 21.71
C GLU A 234 14.86 2.11 20.86
N LYS A 235 14.38 2.26 19.63
CA LYS A 235 14.83 3.29 18.67
C LYS A 235 13.92 4.51 18.63
N ASN A 236 12.90 4.56 19.46
CA ASN A 236 11.94 5.67 19.51
C ASN A 236 11.26 5.96 18.17
N LEU A 237 10.77 4.91 17.50
CA LEU A 237 10.03 4.99 16.23
C LEU A 237 8.52 5.02 16.48
N PHE A 238 7.78 5.65 15.59
CA PHE A 238 6.33 5.50 15.51
C PHE A 238 5.96 4.06 15.15
N VAL A 239 4.90 3.56 15.77
CA VAL A 239 4.33 2.24 15.46
C VAL A 239 3.12 2.43 14.56
N ALA A 240 3.18 1.86 13.37
CA ALA A 240 2.07 1.80 12.45
C ALA A 240 1.64 0.35 12.20
N GLY A 241 0.63 0.18 11.40
CA GLY A 241 0.16 -1.08 10.87
C GLY A 241 -1.10 -0.89 10.06
N GLY A 242 -1.31 -1.80 9.17
CA GLY A 242 -2.42 -1.83 8.24
C GLY A 242 -2.64 -3.23 7.72
N THR A 243 -3.59 -3.35 6.82
CA THR A 243 -3.93 -4.63 6.22
C THR A 243 -3.23 -4.88 4.90
N ASP A 244 -2.70 -3.83 4.30
CA ASP A 244 -2.15 -3.88 2.94
C ASP A 244 -3.16 -4.50 1.95
N HIS A 245 -4.42 -4.14 2.14
CA HIS A 245 -5.54 -4.75 1.43
C HIS A 245 -5.71 -4.14 0.05
N SER A 246 -5.47 -4.94 -0.98
CA SER A 246 -5.73 -4.55 -2.37
C SER A 246 -7.03 -5.15 -2.92
N GLY A 247 -7.52 -6.22 -2.34
CA GLY A 247 -8.72 -6.94 -2.82
C GLY A 247 -8.48 -7.81 -4.05
N LEU A 248 -7.26 -7.84 -4.59
CA LEU A 248 -6.84 -8.71 -5.68
C LEU A 248 -5.95 -9.83 -5.16
N CYS A 249 -6.03 -11.01 -5.79
CA CYS A 249 -5.26 -12.18 -5.36
C CYS A 249 -3.75 -11.97 -5.39
N GLY A 250 -3.26 -11.18 -6.33
CA GLY A 250 -1.83 -10.97 -6.55
C GLY A 250 -1.20 -9.98 -5.57
N GLY A 251 -1.94 -8.97 -5.11
CA GLY A 251 -1.43 -8.01 -4.13
C GLY A 251 -1.16 -8.62 -2.75
N MET A 252 -1.53 -9.87 -2.57
CA MET A 252 -1.35 -10.60 -1.32
C MET A 252 -0.18 -11.59 -1.39
N TYR A 253 0.85 -11.19 -1.91
CA TYR A 253 2.09 -11.84 -2.37
C TYR A 253 2.34 -13.31 -2.02
N HIS A 254 1.82 -13.90 -0.98
CA HIS A 254 2.30 -15.23 -0.60
C HIS A 254 1.31 -16.15 0.09
N THR A 255 0.06 -15.75 0.29
CA THR A 255 -0.76 -16.51 1.22
C THR A 255 -2.11 -16.95 0.72
N TYR A 256 -2.72 -16.26 -0.22
CA TYR A 256 -4.08 -16.59 -0.61
C TYR A 256 -4.21 -16.77 -2.11
N LYS A 257 -4.43 -18.02 -2.48
CA LYS A 257 -4.87 -18.39 -3.83
C LYS A 257 -6.38 -18.16 -4.02
N GLU A 258 -7.05 -17.61 -3.00
CA GLU A 258 -8.49 -17.49 -2.93
C GLU A 258 -8.88 -16.04 -2.65
N PRO A 259 -9.44 -15.31 -3.65
CA PRO A 259 -9.77 -13.88 -3.55
C PRO A 259 -10.69 -13.53 -2.39
N GLU A 260 -11.65 -14.41 -2.11
CA GLU A 260 -12.63 -14.23 -1.06
C GLU A 260 -12.03 -14.13 0.35
N LYS A 261 -10.81 -14.59 0.55
CA LYS A 261 -10.12 -14.51 1.85
C LYS A 261 -9.44 -13.17 2.08
N SER A 262 -9.26 -12.35 1.06
CA SER A 262 -8.61 -11.05 1.18
C SER A 262 -9.36 -10.09 2.11
N VAL A 263 -10.68 -10.22 2.20
CA VAL A 263 -11.53 -9.39 3.09
C VAL A 263 -11.22 -9.58 4.58
N TYR A 264 -10.66 -10.71 4.99
CA TYR A 264 -10.32 -10.95 6.39
C TYR A 264 -9.25 -10.00 6.93
N TYR A 265 -8.45 -9.40 6.08
CA TYR A 265 -7.42 -8.45 6.49
C TYR A 265 -7.98 -7.10 6.93
N LEU A 266 -9.22 -6.79 6.62
CA LEU A 266 -9.89 -5.60 7.12
C LEU A 266 -10.38 -5.75 8.57
N ILE A 267 -10.40 -6.97 9.13
CA ILE A 267 -10.88 -7.22 10.49
C ILE A 267 -10.00 -6.49 11.52
N PRO A 268 -10.55 -5.55 12.31
CA PRO A 268 -9.77 -4.69 13.20
C PRO A 268 -8.95 -5.41 14.26
N ASN A 269 -9.38 -6.60 14.66
CA ASN A 269 -8.69 -7.39 15.69
C ASN A 269 -7.45 -8.12 15.16
N SER A 270 -7.20 -8.06 13.86
CA SER A 270 -6.10 -8.78 13.22
C SER A 270 -4.92 -7.85 12.91
N PHE A 271 -5.13 -6.82 12.12
CA PHE A 271 -4.06 -5.94 11.61
C PHE A 271 -4.48 -4.49 11.64
N GLY A 272 -3.54 -3.58 11.80
CA GLY A 272 -3.79 -2.14 11.86
C GLY A 272 -3.02 -1.46 12.98
N THR A 273 -3.43 -0.26 13.35
CA THR A 273 -2.75 0.58 14.34
C THR A 273 -3.64 0.77 15.57
N MET A 274 -3.08 0.57 16.75
CA MET A 274 -3.79 0.82 18.01
C MET A 274 -4.03 2.32 18.20
N LYS A 275 -5.07 2.65 18.95
CA LYS A 275 -5.45 4.06 19.19
C LYS A 275 -4.30 4.89 19.75
N GLN A 276 -3.57 4.38 20.73
CA GLN A 276 -2.43 5.08 21.29
C GLN A 276 -1.39 5.44 20.23
N HIS A 277 -0.99 4.48 19.39
CA HIS A 277 0.01 4.72 18.35
C HIS A 277 -0.51 5.65 17.24
N PHE A 278 -1.79 5.56 16.91
CA PHE A 278 -2.44 6.51 16.01
C PHE A 278 -2.39 7.94 16.55
N GLU A 279 -2.67 8.15 17.84
CA GLU A 279 -2.59 9.46 18.48
C GLU A 279 -1.15 9.98 18.54
N GLU A 280 -0.16 9.11 18.77
CA GLU A 280 1.26 9.47 18.70
C GLU A 280 1.66 9.96 17.28
N ILE A 281 1.25 9.25 16.23
CA ILE A 281 1.46 9.64 14.83
C ILE A 281 0.80 11.00 14.56
N LYS A 282 -0.47 11.14 14.93
CA LYS A 282 -1.25 12.35 14.71
C LYS A 282 -0.66 13.57 15.44
N ALA A 283 -0.20 13.37 16.67
CA ALA A 283 0.49 14.39 17.44
C ALA A 283 1.94 14.60 17.02
N ARG A 284 2.49 13.71 16.22
CA ARG A 284 3.94 13.65 15.87
C ARG A 284 4.83 13.68 17.10
N SER A 285 4.38 13.05 18.16
CA SER A 285 5.05 13.05 19.46
C SER A 285 5.04 11.67 20.08
N LEU A 286 6.20 11.25 20.54
CA LEU A 286 6.40 10.03 21.33
C LEU A 286 6.56 10.35 22.83
N ALA A 287 6.33 11.60 23.23
CA ALA A 287 6.41 12.01 24.63
C ALA A 287 5.28 11.36 25.44
N GLY A 288 5.64 10.82 26.61
CA GLY A 288 4.68 10.15 27.49
C GLY A 288 4.21 8.78 27.02
N ARG A 289 4.93 8.17 26.06
CA ARG A 289 4.66 6.82 25.56
C ARG A 289 4.60 5.83 26.72
N THR A 290 3.52 5.06 26.78
CA THR A 290 3.43 3.93 27.70
C THR A 290 4.32 2.77 27.21
N PRO A 291 4.80 1.89 28.10
CA PRO A 291 5.49 0.67 27.70
C PRO A 291 4.70 -0.11 26.65
N ALA A 292 5.41 -0.83 25.79
CA ALA A 292 4.79 -1.70 24.81
C ALA A 292 3.77 -2.61 25.51
N PRO A 293 2.51 -2.66 25.04
CA PRO A 293 1.55 -3.59 25.60
C PRO A 293 2.08 -5.02 25.40
N GLU A 294 1.87 -5.88 26.38
CA GLU A 294 2.18 -7.30 26.20
C GLU A 294 1.50 -7.79 24.92
N TYR A 295 2.29 -8.33 24.03
CA TYR A 295 1.82 -8.82 22.75
C TYR A 295 0.96 -10.07 23.01
N SER A 296 -0.34 -9.97 22.77
CA SER A 296 -1.23 -11.13 22.86
C SER A 296 -0.96 -12.07 21.69
N LEU A 297 -0.60 -13.32 22.04
CA LEU A 297 -0.45 -14.42 21.08
C LEU A 297 -1.80 -14.90 20.50
N ASP A 298 -2.93 -14.39 21.03
CA ASP A 298 -4.28 -14.78 20.61
C ASP A 298 -4.71 -14.14 19.28
N ARG A 299 -3.79 -13.55 18.55
CA ARG A 299 -4.09 -13.05 17.20
C ARG A 299 -4.00 -14.18 16.19
N PRO A 300 -4.95 -14.26 15.26
CA PRO A 300 -4.85 -15.24 14.21
C PRO A 300 -3.54 -15.00 13.45
N ASN A 301 -2.68 -15.98 13.49
CA ASN A 301 -1.50 -16.02 12.65
C ASN A 301 -1.95 -16.37 11.23
N LYS A 302 -1.21 -15.98 10.19
CA LYS A 302 -1.45 -16.41 8.81
C LYS A 302 -1.82 -17.89 8.66
N LYS A 303 -1.32 -18.74 9.56
CA LYS A 303 -1.60 -20.19 9.59
C LYS A 303 -2.93 -20.53 10.22
N ASP A 304 -3.54 -19.62 10.95
CA ASP A 304 -4.76 -19.85 11.72
C ASP A 304 -6.01 -19.28 11.00
N ILE A 305 -5.78 -18.59 9.88
CA ILE A 305 -6.83 -18.07 8.99
C ILE A 305 -6.96 -19.02 7.78
N VAL A 306 -7.09 -20.33 8.04
CA VAL A 306 -7.35 -21.36 7.01
C VAL A 306 -8.79 -21.85 7.13
#